data_6c9ba6939aa0cf8dbdf9e62174e741f6
#
_entry.id   6c9ba6939aa0cf8dbdf9e62174e741f6
#
_cell.length_a   1.000
_cell.length_b   1.000
_cell.length_c   1.000
_cell.angle_alpha   90.00
_cell.angle_beta   90.00
_cell.angle_gamma   90.00
#
_symmetry.space_group_name_H-M   'P 1'
#
loop_
_entity.id
_entity.type
_entity.pdbx_description
1 polymer ?
#
loop_
_entity_poly.entity_id
_entity_poly.type
_entity_poly.pdbx_seq_one_letter_code
_entity_poly.pdbx_strand_id
1 'polypeptide(L)'
;MNIAFIYNTLNFCLLMTTHDAYSQPPEEGVHVSGIVMAALVLTCVLVIVLLAVLYFAFKKIKRINSRLEAQKDEIECQKNLILVKNEQITDSINYARKIQDSILVPESKIKRWMPNMFIYYKPKDIVSGDFYWFSRYESKYVITAIDCTGHGVPGAFLSMIGNTLLHEIVNIKHVFKPDQILAMLHTGITLALNQDSEDSSTEAGMDMSLCTVDTRLNRFQFAGAKNSIYVVQGDKLKVLKANYYSVGGRSLRPGMKVEFTCYDFMYDDNTSIYMFSDGYLDQYGGVTNEKFNSQRFKELILANRTLPMPEQKEIITKTMEQWIGDRQQIDDFLVMGVKLSGLGGASGEAKIPSENVISF
;
A
#
# COMPACT_ATOMS: atom_id res chain seq x y z
N MET A 1 56.67 -20.49 13.99
CA MET A 1 58.13 -20.48 13.69
C MET A 1 58.84 -20.44 15.04
N ASN A 2 59.63 -21.48 15.31
CA ASN A 2 60.10 -21.81 16.67
C ASN A 2 61.21 -20.85 17.10
N ILE A 3 61.04 -20.16 18.23
CA ILE A 3 62.06 -19.24 18.84
C ILE A 3 63.42 -19.93 18.95
N ALA A 4 63.43 -21.27 19.15
CA ALA A 4 64.63 -22.11 19.17
C ALA A 4 65.42 -22.08 17.86
N PHE A 5 64.76 -21.92 16.68
CA PHE A 5 65.46 -21.84 15.39
C PHE A 5 66.19 -20.49 15.21
N ILE A 6 65.56 -19.41 15.68
CA ILE A 6 66.18 -18.07 15.64
C ILE A 6 67.37 -17.99 16.60
N TYR A 7 67.24 -18.59 17.77
CA TYR A 7 68.31 -18.65 18.80
C TYR A 7 69.52 -19.46 18.31
N ASN A 8 69.31 -20.60 17.66
CA ASN A 8 70.35 -21.43 17.09
C ASN A 8 71.04 -20.77 15.90
N THR A 9 70.32 -20.02 15.05
CA THR A 9 70.93 -19.31 13.92
C THR A 9 71.76 -18.11 14.38
N LEU A 10 71.31 -17.39 15.42
CA LEU A 10 72.07 -16.31 16.03
C LEU A 10 73.34 -16.81 16.74
N ASN A 11 73.28 -17.94 17.45
CA ASN A 11 74.42 -18.56 18.12
C ASN A 11 75.44 -19.12 17.09
N PHE A 12 74.96 -19.70 15.97
CA PHE A 12 75.85 -20.17 14.90
C PHE A 12 76.58 -18.99 14.22
N CYS A 13 75.89 -17.89 13.98
CA CYS A 13 76.58 -16.69 13.50
C CYS A 13 77.59 -16.10 14.51
N LEU A 14 77.25 -16.12 15.81
CA LEU A 14 78.17 -15.64 16.87
C LEU A 14 79.39 -16.53 17.00
N LEU A 15 79.25 -17.86 16.93
CA LEU A 15 80.34 -18.83 16.97
C LEU A 15 81.32 -18.72 15.78
N MET A 16 80.80 -18.45 14.61
CA MET A 16 81.67 -18.23 13.41
C MET A 16 82.46 -16.94 13.48
N THR A 17 81.99 -15.94 14.20
CA THR A 17 82.74 -14.65 14.37
C THR A 17 83.85 -14.70 15.41
N THR A 18 83.83 -15.73 16.35
CA THR A 18 84.88 -15.84 17.40
C THR A 18 86.00 -16.76 17.04
N HIS A 19 85.92 -17.58 15.95
CA HIS A 19 86.93 -18.60 15.65
C HIS A 19 88.09 -18.04 14.75
N ASP A 20 87.93 -16.91 14.07
CA ASP A 20 88.95 -16.35 13.16
C ASP A 20 89.80 -15.22 13.78
N ALA A 21 89.74 -15.01 15.11
CA ALA A 21 90.40 -13.93 15.76
C ALA A 21 91.85 -14.26 16.21
N TYR A 22 92.36 -15.48 15.94
CA TYR A 22 93.72 -15.87 16.34
C TYR A 22 94.49 -16.50 15.19
N SER A 23 95.04 -15.68 14.26
CA SER A 23 96.31 -15.85 13.62
C SER A 23 96.48 -14.91 12.37
N GLN A 24 97.43 -14.00 12.52
CA GLN A 24 98.22 -13.26 11.49
C GLN A 24 97.89 -11.76 11.20
N PRO A 25 98.93 -11.02 10.86
CA PRO A 25 98.99 -9.55 10.94
C PRO A 25 98.67 -8.83 9.60
N PRO A 26 98.82 -7.50 9.53
CA PRO A 26 97.68 -6.59 9.37
C PRO A 26 97.62 -5.92 7.98
N GLU A 27 96.65 -5.23 7.78
CA GLU A 27 96.39 -3.84 7.44
C GLU A 27 95.45 -3.50 6.27
N GLU A 28 95.06 -4.39 5.38
CA GLU A 28 94.04 -3.96 4.40
C GLU A 28 92.76 -4.84 4.28
N GLY A 29 92.84 -6.07 4.76
CA GLY A 29 91.72 -7.00 4.69
C GLY A 29 90.66 -6.82 5.80
N VAL A 30 91.00 -6.20 6.93
CA VAL A 30 90.13 -6.11 8.10
C VAL A 30 88.97 -5.13 7.92
N HIS A 31 89.27 -4.04 7.15
CA HIS A 31 88.20 -3.03 6.89
C HIS A 31 87.10 -3.56 5.96
N VAL A 32 87.48 -4.32 4.94
CA VAL A 32 86.50 -4.90 3.96
C VAL A 32 85.68 -6.01 4.63
N SER A 33 86.28 -6.84 5.49
CA SER A 33 85.55 -7.90 6.23
C SER A 33 84.58 -7.30 7.22
N GLY A 34 84.90 -6.22 7.90
CA GLY A 34 84.03 -5.52 8.83
C GLY A 34 82.78 -4.92 8.17
N ILE A 35 82.97 -4.33 6.97
CA ILE A 35 81.88 -3.76 6.16
C ILE A 35 80.94 -4.88 5.66
N VAL A 36 81.48 -5.98 5.19
CA VAL A 36 80.70 -7.14 4.72
C VAL A 36 79.93 -7.76 5.84
N MET A 37 80.51 -7.92 7.06
CA MET A 37 79.82 -8.39 8.25
C MET A 37 78.73 -7.44 8.68
N ALA A 38 78.94 -6.15 8.71
CA ALA A 38 77.93 -5.15 9.03
C ALA A 38 76.79 -5.19 8.02
N ALA A 39 77.05 -5.34 6.71
CA ALA A 39 75.98 -5.50 5.70
C ALA A 39 75.19 -6.80 5.89
N LEU A 40 75.82 -7.92 6.22
CA LEU A 40 75.17 -9.18 6.52
C LEU A 40 74.25 -9.09 7.74
N VAL A 41 74.69 -8.46 8.79
CA VAL A 41 73.88 -8.23 10.01
C VAL A 41 72.70 -7.33 9.68
N LEU A 42 72.90 -6.25 8.92
CA LEU A 42 71.83 -5.37 8.53
C LEU A 42 70.76 -6.09 7.66
N THR A 43 71.20 -6.91 6.70
CA THR A 43 70.26 -7.71 5.87
C THR A 43 69.52 -8.75 6.72
N CYS A 44 70.17 -9.41 7.67
CA CYS A 44 69.46 -10.32 8.59
C CYS A 44 68.39 -9.60 9.44
N VAL A 45 68.70 -8.40 9.94
CA VAL A 45 67.76 -7.60 10.72
C VAL A 45 66.59 -7.17 9.84
N LEU A 46 66.82 -6.72 8.61
CA LEU A 46 65.76 -6.36 7.66
C LEU A 46 64.84 -7.55 7.32
N VAL A 47 65.40 -8.73 7.10
CA VAL A 47 64.64 -9.96 6.86
C VAL A 47 63.78 -10.34 8.09
N ILE A 48 64.35 -10.24 9.31
CA ILE A 48 63.59 -10.50 10.51
C ILE A 48 62.42 -9.53 10.69
N VAL A 49 62.65 -8.23 10.47
CA VAL A 49 61.60 -7.19 10.49
C VAL A 49 60.53 -7.47 9.46
N LEU A 50 60.92 -7.80 8.22
CA LEU A 50 59.96 -8.13 7.14
C LEU A 50 59.10 -9.36 7.52
N LEU A 51 59.73 -10.42 8.05
CA LEU A 51 59.02 -11.62 8.46
C LEU A 51 58.05 -11.31 9.64
N ALA A 52 58.46 -10.45 10.58
CA ALA A 52 57.58 -9.99 11.64
C ALA A 52 56.36 -9.21 11.11
N VAL A 53 56.58 -8.27 10.19
CA VAL A 53 55.50 -7.51 9.57
C VAL A 53 54.55 -8.45 8.81
N LEU A 54 55.07 -9.36 8.00
CA LEU A 54 54.27 -10.37 7.29
C LEU A 54 53.45 -11.26 8.27
N TYR A 55 54.05 -11.69 9.36
CA TYR A 55 53.37 -12.47 10.40
C TYR A 55 52.20 -11.69 11.04
N PHE A 56 52.43 -10.42 11.41
CA PHE A 56 51.36 -9.60 11.98
C PHE A 56 50.28 -9.29 10.95
N ALA A 57 50.67 -9.00 9.68
CA ALA A 57 49.71 -8.80 8.59
C ALA A 57 48.86 -10.06 8.37
N PHE A 58 49.47 -11.23 8.27
CA PHE A 58 48.76 -12.50 8.12
C PHE A 58 47.82 -12.78 9.31
N LYS A 59 48.26 -12.55 10.54
CA LYS A 59 47.40 -12.68 11.72
C LYS A 59 46.23 -11.72 11.73
N LYS A 60 46.45 -10.47 11.24
CA LYS A 60 45.40 -9.47 11.09
C LYS A 60 44.36 -9.89 10.01
N ILE A 61 44.85 -10.34 8.86
CA ILE A 61 43.99 -10.83 7.76
C ILE A 61 43.16 -12.02 8.24
N LYS A 62 43.76 -13.00 8.92
CA LYS A 62 43.04 -14.16 9.45
C LYS A 62 41.93 -13.76 10.43
N ARG A 63 42.18 -12.76 11.30
CA ARG A 63 41.16 -12.25 12.23
C ARG A 63 40.03 -11.52 11.48
N ILE A 64 40.38 -10.73 10.45
CA ILE A 64 39.39 -10.04 9.63
C ILE A 64 38.51 -11.04 8.88
N ASN A 65 39.11 -12.05 8.25
CA ASN A 65 38.35 -13.08 7.54
C ASN A 65 37.41 -13.86 8.48
N SER A 66 37.88 -14.27 9.65
CA SER A 66 37.00 -14.96 10.62
C SER A 66 35.83 -14.07 11.11
N ARG A 67 36.07 -12.76 11.28
CA ARG A 67 34.96 -11.83 11.62
C ARG A 67 34.00 -11.65 10.46
N LEU A 68 34.52 -11.58 9.22
CA LEU A 68 33.71 -11.44 8.01
C LEU A 68 32.82 -12.69 7.80
N GLU A 69 33.37 -13.89 8.01
CA GLU A 69 32.59 -15.12 7.96
C GLU A 69 31.47 -15.13 9.01
N ALA A 70 31.78 -14.80 10.27
CA ALA A 70 30.77 -14.72 11.33
C ALA A 70 29.67 -13.69 11.03
N GLN A 71 30.03 -12.52 10.47
CA GLN A 71 29.04 -11.52 10.07
C GLN A 71 28.18 -12.00 8.88
N LYS A 72 28.78 -12.71 7.93
CA LYS A 72 28.04 -13.30 6.81
C LYS A 72 26.99 -14.32 7.29
N ASP A 73 27.39 -15.21 8.19
CA ASP A 73 26.49 -16.21 8.77
C ASP A 73 25.35 -15.56 9.58
N GLU A 74 25.66 -14.50 10.32
CA GLU A 74 24.66 -13.73 11.05
C GLU A 74 23.67 -13.05 10.11
N ILE A 75 24.14 -12.39 9.03
CA ILE A 75 23.30 -11.75 8.02
C ILE A 75 22.41 -12.79 7.33
N GLU A 76 22.94 -13.96 7.01
CA GLU A 76 22.15 -15.03 6.38
C GLU A 76 21.06 -15.56 7.33
N CYS A 77 21.38 -15.73 8.60
CA CYS A 77 20.41 -16.09 9.62
C CYS A 77 19.30 -15.04 9.77
N GLN A 78 19.68 -13.75 9.87
CA GLN A 78 18.71 -12.64 9.93
C GLN A 78 17.85 -12.56 8.68
N LYS A 79 18.42 -12.73 7.50
CA LYS A 79 17.69 -12.77 6.23
C LYS A 79 16.64 -13.88 6.23
N ASN A 80 17.01 -15.08 6.63
CA ASN A 80 16.10 -16.22 6.69
C ASN A 80 14.97 -15.98 7.72
N LEU A 81 15.28 -15.40 8.86
CA LEU A 81 14.27 -15.03 9.86
C LEU A 81 13.29 -13.99 9.31
N ILE A 82 13.80 -12.96 8.60
CA ILE A 82 12.96 -11.93 7.97
C ILE A 82 12.05 -12.56 6.90
N LEU A 83 12.55 -13.48 6.08
CA LEU A 83 11.74 -14.17 5.07
C LEU A 83 10.58 -14.94 5.71
N VAL A 84 10.85 -15.72 6.76
CA VAL A 84 9.81 -16.48 7.48
C VAL A 84 8.79 -15.53 8.13
N LYS A 85 9.25 -14.42 8.73
CA LYS A 85 8.34 -13.44 9.34
C LYS A 85 7.48 -12.73 8.29
N ASN A 86 8.05 -12.37 7.15
CA ASN A 86 7.30 -11.74 6.06
C ASN A 86 6.25 -12.69 5.48
N GLU A 87 6.55 -13.99 5.34
CA GLU A 87 5.59 -15.00 4.91
C GLU A 87 4.42 -15.09 5.89
N GLN A 88 4.69 -15.20 7.20
CA GLN A 88 3.64 -15.26 8.22
C GLN A 88 2.75 -14.01 8.24
N ILE A 89 3.34 -12.80 8.09
CA ILE A 89 2.59 -11.54 8.01
C ILE A 89 1.73 -11.53 6.74
N THR A 90 2.30 -11.90 5.59
CA THR A 90 1.59 -11.93 4.31
C THR A 90 0.41 -12.90 4.36
N ASP A 91 0.59 -14.08 4.95
CA ASP A 91 -0.49 -15.07 5.13
C ASP A 91 -1.62 -14.53 6.02
N SER A 92 -1.27 -13.83 7.09
CA SER A 92 -2.25 -13.20 7.98
C SER A 92 -3.05 -12.11 7.26
N ILE A 93 -2.39 -11.29 6.44
CA ILE A 93 -3.06 -10.24 5.64
C ILE A 93 -3.90 -10.87 4.52
N ASN A 94 -3.45 -11.95 3.90
CA ASN A 94 -4.24 -12.70 2.91
C ASN A 94 -5.52 -13.31 3.54
N TYR A 95 -5.45 -13.73 4.79
CA TYR A 95 -6.64 -14.17 5.51
C TYR A 95 -7.60 -13.00 5.79
N ALA A 96 -7.09 -11.85 6.22
CA ALA A 96 -7.88 -10.62 6.38
C ALA A 96 -8.56 -10.20 5.06
N ARG A 97 -7.88 -10.32 3.91
CA ARG A 97 -8.46 -10.11 2.58
C ARG A 97 -9.67 -11.01 2.32
N LYS A 98 -9.57 -12.30 2.64
CA LYS A 98 -10.71 -13.23 2.46
C LYS A 98 -11.92 -12.81 3.29
N ILE A 99 -11.70 -12.28 4.49
CA ILE A 99 -12.78 -11.74 5.32
C ILE A 99 -13.36 -10.48 4.65
N GLN A 100 -12.52 -9.54 4.23
CA GLN A 100 -12.97 -8.32 3.55
C GLN A 100 -13.75 -8.63 2.26
N ASP A 101 -13.26 -9.53 1.43
CA ASP A 101 -13.94 -9.96 0.19
C ASP A 101 -15.31 -10.60 0.48
N SER A 102 -15.48 -11.28 1.63
CA SER A 102 -16.73 -11.93 1.99
C SER A 102 -17.85 -10.97 2.40
N ILE A 103 -17.51 -9.77 2.87
CA ILE A 103 -18.49 -8.74 3.25
C ILE A 103 -18.91 -7.87 2.06
N LEU A 104 -18.11 -7.80 1.01
CA LEU A 104 -18.46 -7.08 -0.21
C LEU A 104 -19.51 -7.86 -1.01
N VAL A 105 -20.54 -7.15 -1.49
CA VAL A 105 -21.54 -7.77 -2.36
C VAL A 105 -20.89 -7.99 -3.75
N PRO A 106 -20.79 -9.24 -4.24
CA PRO A 106 -20.18 -9.49 -5.55
C PRO A 106 -20.90 -8.73 -6.68
N GLU A 107 -20.13 -8.17 -7.63
CA GLU A 107 -20.65 -7.46 -8.81
C GLU A 107 -21.71 -8.28 -9.55
N SER A 108 -21.52 -9.60 -9.66
CA SER A 108 -22.47 -10.53 -10.28
C SER A 108 -23.83 -10.56 -9.58
N LYS A 109 -23.84 -10.38 -8.26
CA LYS A 109 -25.08 -10.32 -7.46
C LYS A 109 -25.78 -8.97 -7.66
N ILE A 110 -25.03 -7.87 -7.69
CA ILE A 110 -25.57 -6.53 -7.95
C ILE A 110 -26.17 -6.46 -9.35
N LYS A 111 -25.50 -7.02 -10.36
CA LYS A 111 -25.96 -7.04 -11.76
C LYS A 111 -27.29 -7.76 -11.98
N ARG A 112 -27.74 -8.63 -11.07
CA ARG A 112 -29.07 -9.22 -11.15
C ARG A 112 -30.19 -8.18 -10.98
N TRP A 113 -29.91 -7.09 -10.26
CA TRP A 113 -30.87 -6.02 -10.01
C TRP A 113 -30.54 -4.73 -10.77
N MET A 114 -29.26 -4.52 -11.07
CA MET A 114 -28.73 -3.40 -11.82
C MET A 114 -27.87 -3.91 -12.99
N PRO A 115 -28.49 -4.42 -14.08
CA PRO A 115 -27.75 -5.11 -15.14
C PRO A 115 -26.78 -4.18 -15.88
N ASN A 116 -27.12 -2.91 -15.98
CA ASN A 116 -26.37 -1.89 -16.70
C ASN A 116 -25.42 -1.14 -15.77
N MET A 117 -24.44 -1.86 -15.20
CA MET A 117 -23.43 -1.28 -14.30
C MET A 117 -22.08 -1.95 -14.46
N PHE A 118 -21.05 -1.29 -13.98
CA PHE A 118 -19.74 -1.88 -13.77
C PHE A 118 -19.12 -1.38 -12.46
N ILE A 119 -18.19 -2.18 -11.92
CA ILE A 119 -17.27 -1.80 -10.85
C ILE A 119 -15.85 -2.11 -11.32
N TYR A 120 -15.01 -1.09 -11.38
CA TYR A 120 -13.56 -1.22 -11.50
C TYR A 120 -12.98 -1.01 -10.11
N TYR A 121 -12.52 -2.08 -9.51
CA TYR A 121 -11.97 -2.10 -8.16
C TYR A 121 -10.62 -2.80 -8.19
N LYS A 122 -9.58 -2.07 -7.82
CA LYS A 122 -8.20 -2.57 -7.80
C LYS A 122 -7.49 -2.01 -6.57
N PRO A 123 -7.39 -2.81 -5.50
CA PRO A 123 -6.59 -2.45 -4.33
C PRO A 123 -5.13 -2.21 -4.68
N LYS A 124 -4.49 -1.27 -3.97
CA LYS A 124 -3.05 -1.01 -4.01
C LYS A 124 -2.28 -2.09 -3.26
N ASP A 125 -2.77 -2.43 -2.08
CA ASP A 125 -2.18 -3.42 -1.19
C ASP A 125 -2.98 -4.74 -1.22
N ILE A 126 -2.65 -5.68 -0.35
CA ILE A 126 -3.37 -6.96 -0.25
C ILE A 126 -4.82 -6.75 0.21
N VAL A 127 -5.05 -5.79 1.12
CA VAL A 127 -6.36 -5.34 1.58
C VAL A 127 -6.53 -3.87 1.28
N SER A 128 -7.76 -3.39 1.15
CA SER A 128 -8.08 -2.04 0.67
C SER A 128 -8.77 -1.20 1.74
N GLY A 129 -8.49 0.12 1.72
CA GLY A 129 -9.31 1.12 2.39
C GLY A 129 -10.59 1.41 1.63
N ASP A 130 -10.49 1.42 0.30
CA ASP A 130 -11.64 1.63 -0.57
C ASP A 130 -12.58 0.44 -0.55
N PHE A 131 -13.86 0.72 -0.63
CA PHE A 131 -14.87 -0.30 -0.87
C PHE A 131 -16.12 0.29 -1.50
N TYR A 132 -16.90 -0.57 -2.14
CA TYR A 132 -18.23 -0.24 -2.60
C TYR A 132 -19.27 -0.96 -1.76
N TRP A 133 -20.48 -0.35 -1.65
CA TRP A 133 -21.55 -0.96 -0.90
C TRP A 133 -22.86 -0.85 -1.69
N PHE A 134 -23.72 -1.86 -1.56
CA PHE A 134 -24.97 -1.96 -2.29
C PHE A 134 -26.03 -2.58 -1.39
N SER A 135 -27.23 -1.99 -1.43
CA SER A 135 -28.44 -2.60 -0.86
C SER A 135 -29.64 -2.32 -1.73
N ARG A 136 -30.61 -3.24 -1.66
CA ARG A 136 -31.91 -3.11 -2.28
C ARG A 136 -32.98 -3.38 -1.27
N TYR A 137 -33.96 -2.48 -1.19
CA TYR A 137 -35.18 -2.66 -0.42
C TYR A 137 -36.39 -2.21 -1.27
N GLU A 138 -37.27 -3.16 -1.65
CA GLU A 138 -38.36 -2.93 -2.59
C GLU A 138 -37.93 -2.27 -3.89
N SER A 139 -38.40 -1.03 -4.15
CA SER A 139 -38.08 -0.20 -5.33
C SER A 139 -36.81 0.66 -5.13
N LYS A 140 -36.23 0.65 -3.92
CA LYS A 140 -35.11 1.50 -3.57
C LYS A 140 -33.79 0.75 -3.65
N TYR A 141 -32.81 1.39 -4.27
CA TYR A 141 -31.44 0.90 -4.40
C TYR A 141 -30.53 1.92 -3.75
N VAL A 142 -29.67 1.48 -2.85
CA VAL A 142 -28.63 2.32 -2.24
C VAL A 142 -27.29 1.82 -2.74
N ILE A 143 -26.52 2.71 -3.35
CA ILE A 143 -25.17 2.45 -3.88
C ILE A 143 -24.22 3.51 -3.37
N THR A 144 -23.01 3.09 -3.02
CA THR A 144 -21.98 4.01 -2.54
C THR A 144 -20.60 3.53 -2.93
N ALA A 145 -19.72 4.49 -3.27
CA ALA A 145 -18.29 4.33 -3.39
C ALA A 145 -17.64 5.06 -2.21
N ILE A 146 -16.76 4.39 -1.50
CA ILE A 146 -16.20 4.82 -0.23
C ILE A 146 -14.69 4.69 -0.30
N ASP A 147 -14.00 5.70 0.18
CA ASP A 147 -12.57 5.83 0.32
C ASP A 147 -12.27 6.09 1.81
N CYS A 148 -11.63 5.13 2.46
CA CYS A 148 -11.29 5.24 3.88
C CYS A 148 -9.93 5.87 4.06
N THR A 149 -9.78 6.72 5.07
CA THR A 149 -8.48 7.29 5.43
C THR A 149 -7.44 6.19 5.65
N GLY A 150 -6.41 6.18 4.80
CA GLY A 150 -5.31 5.22 4.81
C GLY A 150 -5.59 3.95 4.04
N HIS A 151 -4.54 3.36 3.49
CA HIS A 151 -4.58 2.12 2.70
C HIS A 151 -4.09 0.91 3.51
N GLY A 152 -4.21 -0.28 2.95
CA GLY A 152 -3.79 -1.52 3.60
C GLY A 152 -4.61 -1.84 4.86
N VAL A 153 -3.96 -2.39 5.89
CA VAL A 153 -4.64 -2.91 7.10
C VAL A 153 -5.48 -1.87 7.84
N PRO A 154 -4.98 -0.65 8.13
CA PRO A 154 -5.80 0.38 8.81
C PRO A 154 -7.06 0.75 8.02
N GLY A 155 -6.95 0.98 6.71
CA GLY A 155 -8.10 1.25 5.84
C GLY A 155 -9.10 0.10 5.81
N ALA A 156 -8.61 -1.16 5.78
CA ALA A 156 -9.46 -2.34 5.80
C ALA A 156 -10.29 -2.46 7.09
N PHE A 157 -9.74 -2.14 8.25
CA PHE A 157 -10.52 -2.10 9.49
C PHE A 157 -11.63 -1.05 9.42
N LEU A 158 -11.31 0.13 8.91
CA LEU A 158 -12.28 1.20 8.76
C LEU A 158 -13.40 0.81 7.78
N SER A 159 -13.06 0.16 6.66
CA SER A 159 -14.04 -0.34 5.70
C SER A 159 -15.01 -1.36 6.32
N MET A 160 -14.53 -2.23 7.22
CA MET A 160 -15.39 -3.18 7.95
C MET A 160 -16.38 -2.47 8.89
N ILE A 161 -15.91 -1.44 9.62
CA ILE A 161 -16.78 -0.62 10.48
C ILE A 161 -17.85 0.08 9.63
N GLY A 162 -17.43 0.72 8.51
CA GLY A 162 -18.34 1.40 7.60
C GLY A 162 -19.40 0.47 7.00
N ASN A 163 -18.99 -0.71 6.55
CA ASN A 163 -19.90 -1.71 6.02
C ASN A 163 -20.95 -2.15 7.07
N THR A 164 -20.52 -2.38 8.30
CA THR A 164 -21.41 -2.79 9.40
C THR A 164 -22.42 -1.69 9.72
N LEU A 165 -21.97 -0.46 9.84
CA LEU A 165 -22.84 0.69 10.11
C LEU A 165 -23.82 0.97 8.96
N LEU A 166 -23.37 0.86 7.69
CA LEU A 166 -24.25 0.99 6.53
C LEU A 166 -25.33 -0.09 6.53
N HIS A 167 -24.98 -1.33 6.87
CA HIS A 167 -25.93 -2.41 6.98
C HIS A 167 -26.99 -2.12 8.07
N GLU A 168 -26.57 -1.65 9.23
CA GLU A 168 -27.47 -1.26 10.32
C GLU A 168 -28.41 -0.12 9.92
N ILE A 169 -27.84 0.96 9.32
CA ILE A 169 -28.61 2.16 8.97
C ILE A 169 -29.62 1.86 7.87
N VAL A 170 -29.20 1.20 6.80
CA VAL A 170 -30.03 1.01 5.61
C VAL A 170 -30.90 -0.22 5.73
N ASN A 171 -30.36 -1.38 6.13
CA ASN A 171 -31.10 -2.65 6.09
C ASN A 171 -31.92 -2.91 7.35
N ILE A 172 -31.47 -2.42 8.51
CA ILE A 172 -32.18 -2.65 9.79
C ILE A 172 -33.07 -1.45 10.13
N LYS A 173 -32.51 -0.22 10.08
CA LYS A 173 -33.27 1.00 10.42
C LYS A 173 -34.10 1.57 9.25
N HIS A 174 -33.93 1.02 8.04
CA HIS A 174 -34.67 1.42 6.82
C HIS A 174 -34.52 2.91 6.49
N VAL A 175 -33.33 3.49 6.72
CA VAL A 175 -33.04 4.86 6.32
C VAL A 175 -32.52 4.87 4.89
N PHE A 176 -33.18 5.60 3.97
CA PHE A 176 -32.84 5.61 2.55
C PHE A 176 -32.46 7.01 2.03
N LYS A 177 -32.63 8.06 2.82
CA LYS A 177 -32.28 9.41 2.40
C LYS A 177 -30.77 9.62 2.56
N PRO A 178 -30.03 9.94 1.47
CA PRO A 178 -28.57 9.98 1.47
C PRO A 178 -27.94 10.84 2.56
N ASP A 179 -28.42 12.05 2.75
CA ASP A 179 -27.95 12.97 3.78
C ASP A 179 -28.12 12.42 5.21
N GLN A 180 -29.23 11.74 5.45
CA GLN A 180 -29.51 11.10 6.75
C GLN A 180 -28.60 9.89 6.99
N ILE A 181 -28.36 9.08 5.94
CA ILE A 181 -27.43 7.95 6.02
C ILE A 181 -26.04 8.46 6.38
N LEU A 182 -25.53 9.49 5.67
CA LEU A 182 -24.21 10.06 5.93
C LEU A 182 -24.10 10.66 7.34
N ALA A 183 -25.14 11.35 7.82
CA ALA A 183 -25.16 11.93 9.17
C ALA A 183 -25.14 10.84 10.26
N MET A 184 -25.91 9.77 10.08
CA MET A 184 -25.90 8.64 11.01
C MET A 184 -24.58 7.87 10.97
N LEU A 185 -24.01 7.68 9.79
CA LEU A 185 -22.73 7.04 9.61
C LEU A 185 -21.60 7.87 10.25
N HIS A 186 -21.62 9.20 10.10
CA HIS A 186 -20.70 10.09 10.78
C HIS A 186 -20.74 9.90 12.30
N THR A 187 -21.92 9.95 12.87
CA THR A 187 -22.11 9.72 14.32
C THR A 187 -21.61 8.33 14.74
N GLY A 188 -21.95 7.29 13.96
CA GLY A 188 -21.54 5.92 14.24
C GLY A 188 -20.03 5.72 14.22
N ILE A 189 -19.32 6.29 13.24
CA ILE A 189 -17.85 6.23 13.15
C ILE A 189 -17.20 7.01 14.28
N THR A 190 -17.69 8.24 14.56
CA THR A 190 -17.18 9.08 15.65
C THR A 190 -17.26 8.34 16.98
N LEU A 191 -18.37 7.67 17.26
CA LEU A 191 -18.55 6.87 18.46
C LEU A 191 -17.67 5.61 18.47
N ALA A 192 -17.64 4.85 17.37
CA ALA A 192 -16.88 3.61 17.28
C ALA A 192 -15.38 3.82 17.46
N LEU A 193 -14.85 4.99 17.05
CA LEU A 193 -13.43 5.37 17.15
C LEU A 193 -13.15 6.32 18.33
N ASN A 194 -14.11 6.59 19.20
CA ASN A 194 -14.00 7.52 20.34
C ASN A 194 -13.47 8.90 19.94
N GLN A 195 -13.88 9.43 18.77
CA GLN A 195 -13.37 10.67 18.22
C GLN A 195 -13.90 11.93 18.93
N ASP A 196 -14.92 11.81 19.78
CA ASP A 196 -15.48 12.89 20.59
C ASP A 196 -14.63 13.20 21.83
N SER A 197 -13.68 12.34 22.20
CA SER A 197 -12.82 12.53 23.36
C SER A 197 -11.67 13.51 23.03
N GLU A 198 -11.30 14.37 23.99
CA GLU A 198 -10.15 15.28 23.84
C GLU A 198 -8.84 14.55 23.64
N ASP A 199 -8.73 13.32 24.18
CA ASP A 199 -7.56 12.45 24.07
C ASP A 199 -7.53 11.60 22.79
N SER A 200 -8.53 11.70 21.92
CA SER A 200 -8.56 10.91 20.67
C SER A 200 -7.43 11.34 19.74
N SER A 201 -6.59 10.36 19.39
CA SER A 201 -5.50 10.52 18.42
C SER A 201 -5.91 10.18 16.98
N THR A 202 -7.12 9.67 16.75
CA THR A 202 -7.56 9.18 15.45
C THR A 202 -8.35 10.24 14.69
N GLU A 203 -7.83 10.64 13.53
CA GLU A 203 -8.52 11.49 12.55
C GLU A 203 -9.12 10.67 11.40
N ALA A 204 -9.25 9.36 11.58
CA ALA A 204 -9.73 8.44 10.58
C ALA A 204 -11.19 8.72 10.20
N GLY A 205 -11.46 8.84 8.91
CA GLY A 205 -12.77 9.11 8.35
C GLY A 205 -12.94 8.44 6.99
N MET A 206 -14.08 8.69 6.36
CA MET A 206 -14.41 8.17 5.04
C MET A 206 -14.82 9.30 4.12
N ASP A 207 -14.23 9.34 2.94
CA ASP A 207 -14.64 10.17 1.83
C ASP A 207 -15.54 9.34 0.92
N MET A 208 -16.77 9.75 0.69
CA MET A 208 -17.71 8.87 0.04
C MET A 208 -18.78 9.60 -0.77
N SER A 209 -19.26 8.91 -1.78
CA SER A 209 -20.42 9.29 -2.56
C SER A 209 -21.54 8.27 -2.33
N LEU A 210 -22.74 8.74 -2.02
CA LEU A 210 -23.89 7.87 -1.75
C LEU A 210 -25.09 8.29 -2.59
N CYS A 211 -25.63 7.33 -3.36
CA CYS A 211 -26.84 7.51 -4.17
C CYS A 211 -27.96 6.57 -3.72
N THR A 212 -29.17 7.08 -3.66
CA THR A 212 -30.39 6.29 -3.55
C THR A 212 -31.20 6.46 -4.82
N VAL A 213 -31.59 5.33 -5.44
CA VAL A 213 -32.44 5.30 -6.63
C VAL A 213 -33.78 4.69 -6.27
N ASP A 214 -34.88 5.40 -6.48
CA ASP A 214 -36.23 4.88 -6.34
C ASP A 214 -36.83 4.66 -7.75
N THR A 215 -36.94 3.39 -8.11
CA THR A 215 -37.43 3.00 -9.45
C THR A 215 -38.92 3.16 -9.63
N ARG A 216 -39.69 3.27 -8.54
CA ARG A 216 -41.14 3.55 -8.63
C ARG A 216 -41.40 5.00 -9.00
N LEU A 217 -40.52 5.91 -8.53
CA LEU A 217 -40.65 7.34 -8.73
C LEU A 217 -39.77 7.87 -9.87
N ASN A 218 -38.94 7.04 -10.49
CA ASN A 218 -37.88 7.46 -11.43
C ASN A 218 -37.01 8.59 -10.85
N ARG A 219 -36.63 8.45 -9.59
CA ARG A 219 -35.97 9.47 -8.80
C ARG A 219 -34.66 8.97 -8.28
N PHE A 220 -33.60 9.77 -8.36
CA PHE A 220 -32.39 9.50 -7.64
C PHE A 220 -31.98 10.67 -6.74
N GLN A 221 -31.41 10.35 -5.61
CA GLN A 221 -30.93 11.28 -4.63
C GLN A 221 -29.43 11.02 -4.40
N PHE A 222 -28.68 12.07 -4.20
CA PHE A 222 -27.24 12.02 -3.93
C PHE A 222 -26.88 12.88 -2.73
N ALA A 223 -26.01 12.38 -1.86
CA ALA A 223 -25.23 13.14 -0.92
C ALA A 223 -23.77 12.63 -0.95
N GLY A 224 -22.82 13.50 -0.70
CA GLY A 224 -21.41 13.15 -0.71
C GLY A 224 -20.63 13.82 0.42
N ALA A 225 -19.65 13.10 0.93
CA ALA A 225 -18.60 13.55 1.84
C ALA A 225 -17.30 13.57 1.05
N LYS A 226 -16.79 14.76 0.68
CA LYS A 226 -15.66 15.05 -0.22
C LYS A 226 -15.76 14.43 -1.63
N ASN A 227 -16.25 13.20 -1.78
CA ASN A 227 -16.32 12.53 -3.08
C ASN A 227 -17.59 12.92 -3.85
N SER A 228 -17.39 13.74 -4.89
CA SER A 228 -18.42 14.18 -5.81
C SER A 228 -18.71 13.09 -6.85
N ILE A 229 -19.88 13.15 -7.49
CA ILE A 229 -20.24 12.24 -8.58
C ILE A 229 -20.36 12.96 -9.91
N TYR A 230 -20.23 12.20 -11.00
CA TYR A 230 -20.56 12.68 -12.33
C TYR A 230 -21.88 12.04 -12.80
N VAL A 231 -22.78 12.89 -13.26
CA VAL A 231 -24.04 12.49 -13.84
C VAL A 231 -24.02 12.86 -15.32
N VAL A 232 -24.20 11.87 -16.18
CA VAL A 232 -24.31 12.08 -17.63
C VAL A 232 -25.75 11.87 -18.02
N GLN A 233 -26.33 12.87 -18.68
CA GLN A 233 -27.67 12.83 -19.24
C GLN A 233 -27.62 13.31 -20.71
N GLY A 234 -27.84 12.38 -21.62
CA GLY A 234 -27.58 12.63 -23.05
C GLY A 234 -26.09 12.97 -23.27
N ASP A 235 -25.83 14.14 -23.83
CA ASP A 235 -24.47 14.63 -24.14
C ASP A 235 -23.85 15.51 -23.05
N LYS A 236 -24.58 15.72 -21.95
CA LYS A 236 -24.15 16.65 -20.90
C LYS A 236 -23.66 15.88 -19.66
N LEU A 237 -22.49 16.27 -19.16
CA LEU A 237 -21.96 15.83 -17.90
C LEU A 237 -22.13 16.94 -16.86
N LYS A 238 -22.79 16.61 -15.75
CA LYS A 238 -22.94 17.47 -14.59
C LYS A 238 -22.19 16.88 -13.40
N VAL A 239 -21.44 17.72 -12.68
CA VAL A 239 -20.79 17.35 -11.43
C VAL A 239 -21.72 17.71 -10.27
N LEU A 240 -22.12 16.73 -9.49
CA LEU A 240 -22.80 16.96 -8.22
C LEU A 240 -21.75 17.00 -7.12
N LYS A 241 -21.57 18.19 -6.54
CA LYS A 241 -20.50 18.44 -5.56
C LYS A 241 -20.87 17.87 -4.20
N ALA A 242 -19.93 17.17 -3.58
CA ALA A 242 -20.01 16.73 -2.20
C ALA A 242 -19.78 17.89 -1.22
N ASN A 243 -20.14 17.67 0.03
CA ASN A 243 -19.67 18.51 1.13
C ASN A 243 -18.15 18.35 1.31
N TYR A 244 -17.47 19.36 1.87
CA TYR A 244 -16.00 19.41 1.95
C TYR A 244 -15.39 18.62 3.12
N TYR A 245 -16.20 17.97 3.93
CA TYR A 245 -15.77 17.18 5.08
C TYR A 245 -16.10 15.70 4.90
N SER A 246 -15.31 14.86 5.58
CA SER A 246 -15.47 13.40 5.61
C SER A 246 -16.59 12.98 6.54
N VAL A 247 -17.01 11.75 6.40
CA VAL A 247 -17.79 11.01 7.40
C VAL A 247 -16.84 10.50 8.47
N GLY A 248 -17.03 10.81 9.74
CA GLY A 248 -16.03 10.64 10.79
C GLY A 248 -14.89 11.67 10.69
N GLY A 249 -13.84 11.49 11.48
CA GLY A 249 -12.69 12.39 11.54
C GLY A 249 -12.98 13.73 12.21
N ARG A 250 -11.90 14.47 12.50
CA ARG A 250 -11.97 15.80 13.15
C ARG A 250 -12.11 16.96 12.16
N SER A 251 -12.69 16.78 10.99
CA SER A 251 -12.75 17.81 9.94
C SER A 251 -13.60 19.03 10.30
N LEU A 252 -14.33 19.01 11.41
CA LEU A 252 -15.16 20.11 11.86
C LEU A 252 -14.78 20.57 13.27
N ARG A 253 -15.06 21.85 13.57
CA ARG A 253 -14.84 22.40 14.91
C ARG A 253 -15.70 21.65 15.94
N PRO A 254 -15.20 21.42 17.16
CA PRO A 254 -15.98 20.79 18.22
C PRO A 254 -17.34 21.49 18.41
N GLY A 255 -18.42 20.70 18.48
CA GLY A 255 -19.80 21.21 18.64
C GLY A 255 -20.50 21.66 17.35
N MET A 256 -19.86 21.55 16.19
CA MET A 256 -20.51 21.82 14.91
C MET A 256 -21.37 20.63 14.47
N LYS A 257 -22.65 20.88 14.19
CA LYS A 257 -23.53 19.86 13.63
C LYS A 257 -23.14 19.56 12.19
N VAL A 258 -22.90 18.31 11.90
CA VAL A 258 -22.57 17.85 10.54
C VAL A 258 -23.86 17.68 9.75
N GLU A 259 -24.01 18.43 8.67
CA GLU A 259 -25.18 18.38 7.80
C GLU A 259 -24.72 18.16 6.35
N PHE A 260 -25.22 17.09 5.72
CA PHE A 260 -24.91 16.77 4.33
C PHE A 260 -25.99 17.32 3.41
N THR A 261 -25.55 17.89 2.26
CA THR A 261 -26.45 18.38 1.23
C THR A 261 -27.00 17.21 0.43
N CYS A 262 -28.33 17.08 0.35
CA CYS A 262 -28.98 16.10 -0.50
C CYS A 262 -29.43 16.75 -1.81
N TYR A 263 -28.96 16.21 -2.93
CA TYR A 263 -29.46 16.53 -4.26
C TYR A 263 -30.55 15.55 -4.66
N ASP A 264 -31.53 16.02 -5.42
CA ASP A 264 -32.71 15.29 -5.76
C ASP A 264 -33.07 15.53 -7.21
N PHE A 265 -33.16 14.45 -8.01
CA PHE A 265 -33.36 14.53 -9.45
C PHE A 265 -34.30 13.44 -9.96
N MET A 266 -35.07 13.79 -10.98
CA MET A 266 -35.74 12.80 -11.82
C MET A 266 -34.72 12.30 -12.86
N TYR A 267 -34.67 10.99 -13.08
CA TYR A 267 -33.83 10.40 -14.11
C TYR A 267 -34.65 9.83 -15.26
N ASP A 268 -34.00 9.71 -16.41
CA ASP A 268 -34.51 9.06 -17.61
C ASP A 268 -33.62 7.88 -18.02
N ASP A 269 -34.01 7.17 -19.07
CA ASP A 269 -33.27 6.01 -19.59
C ASP A 269 -31.86 6.35 -20.14
N ASN A 270 -31.55 7.63 -20.33
CA ASN A 270 -30.27 8.11 -20.82
C ASN A 270 -29.37 8.62 -19.65
N THR A 271 -29.81 8.45 -18.42
CA THR A 271 -29.08 8.92 -17.25
C THR A 271 -28.09 7.85 -16.79
N SER A 272 -26.82 8.23 -16.67
CA SER A 272 -25.74 7.42 -16.11
C SER A 272 -25.06 8.16 -14.96
N ILE A 273 -24.65 7.43 -13.91
CA ILE A 273 -23.98 7.95 -12.72
C ILE A 273 -22.60 7.31 -12.64
N TYR A 274 -21.58 8.12 -12.34
CA TYR A 274 -20.22 7.65 -12.09
C TYR A 274 -19.78 8.11 -10.69
N MET A 275 -19.40 7.13 -9.89
CA MET A 275 -18.92 7.26 -8.52
C MET A 275 -17.49 6.73 -8.47
N PHE A 276 -16.60 7.38 -7.74
CA PHE A 276 -15.17 7.00 -7.74
C PHE A 276 -14.46 7.52 -6.49
N SER A 277 -13.36 6.86 -6.11
CA SER A 277 -12.38 7.37 -5.15
C SER A 277 -11.34 8.25 -5.85
N ASP A 278 -10.53 8.95 -5.08
CA ASP A 278 -9.54 9.88 -5.64
C ASP A 278 -8.33 9.18 -6.27
N GLY A 279 -8.03 7.93 -5.86
CA GLY A 279 -6.84 7.20 -6.33
C GLY A 279 -6.76 7.07 -7.85
N TYR A 280 -7.89 6.91 -8.55
CA TYR A 280 -7.92 6.89 -10.01
C TYR A 280 -7.51 8.23 -10.62
N LEU A 281 -7.96 9.35 -10.03
CA LEU A 281 -7.68 10.71 -10.52
C LEU A 281 -6.26 11.14 -10.17
N ASP A 282 -5.77 10.71 -9.03
CA ASP A 282 -4.50 11.13 -8.46
C ASP A 282 -3.31 10.32 -8.95
N GLN A 283 -3.56 9.21 -9.66
CA GLN A 283 -2.51 8.37 -10.22
C GLN A 283 -1.61 9.13 -11.20
N TYR A 284 -0.31 9.05 -10.97
CA TYR A 284 0.69 9.65 -11.85
C TYR A 284 0.95 8.80 -13.09
N GLY A 285 1.06 9.45 -14.23
CA GLY A 285 1.40 8.83 -15.51
C GLY A 285 2.87 8.48 -15.62
N GLY A 286 3.17 7.34 -16.26
CA GLY A 286 4.54 6.87 -16.47
C GLY A 286 5.40 7.81 -17.29
N VAL A 287 4.83 8.38 -18.34
CA VAL A 287 5.56 9.24 -19.31
C VAL A 287 5.52 10.71 -18.89
N THR A 288 4.34 11.23 -18.54
CA THR A 288 4.15 12.68 -18.32
C THR A 288 4.52 13.16 -16.93
N ASN A 289 4.58 12.26 -15.94
CA ASN A 289 4.72 12.58 -14.52
C ASN A 289 3.64 13.54 -13.98
N GLU A 290 2.46 13.53 -14.59
CA GLU A 290 1.31 14.31 -14.17
C GLU A 290 0.24 13.40 -13.57
N LYS A 291 -0.64 13.94 -12.72
CA LYS A 291 -1.84 13.23 -12.27
C LYS A 291 -2.81 13.02 -13.44
N PHE A 292 -3.56 11.91 -13.43
CA PHE A 292 -4.61 11.66 -14.41
C PHE A 292 -5.63 12.80 -14.45
N ASN A 293 -6.05 13.24 -13.30
CA ASN A 293 -6.91 14.35 -12.95
C ASN A 293 -8.39 14.24 -13.41
N SER A 294 -9.22 15.08 -12.81
CA SER A 294 -10.68 15.08 -13.04
C SER A 294 -11.06 15.48 -14.44
N GLN A 295 -10.26 16.28 -15.14
CA GLN A 295 -10.58 16.74 -16.49
C GLN A 295 -10.45 15.60 -17.50
N ARG A 296 -9.32 14.86 -17.47
CA ARG A 296 -9.12 13.68 -18.34
C ARG A 296 -10.18 12.61 -18.07
N PHE A 297 -10.57 12.43 -16.81
CA PHE A 297 -11.60 11.45 -16.47
C PHE A 297 -12.98 11.85 -17.00
N LYS A 298 -13.38 13.12 -16.94
CA LYS A 298 -14.62 13.62 -17.55
C LYS A 298 -14.62 13.42 -19.06
N GLU A 299 -13.51 13.74 -19.72
CA GLU A 299 -13.36 13.54 -21.18
C GLU A 299 -13.47 12.06 -21.56
N LEU A 300 -12.83 11.17 -20.77
CA LEU A 300 -12.92 9.73 -20.96
C LEU A 300 -14.38 9.22 -20.85
N ILE A 301 -15.10 9.64 -19.81
CA ILE A 301 -16.51 9.28 -19.62
C ILE A 301 -17.36 9.79 -20.78
N LEU A 302 -17.23 11.07 -21.14
CA LEU A 302 -18.02 11.68 -22.21
C LEU A 302 -17.77 11.04 -23.58
N ALA A 303 -16.53 10.72 -23.89
CA ALA A 303 -16.16 10.05 -25.13
C ALA A 303 -16.81 8.67 -25.29
N ASN A 304 -17.04 7.98 -24.17
CA ASN A 304 -17.50 6.59 -24.15
C ASN A 304 -18.96 6.43 -23.65
N ARG A 305 -19.67 7.53 -23.36
CA ARG A 305 -20.98 7.55 -22.70
C ARG A 305 -22.08 6.71 -23.36
N THR A 306 -21.98 6.50 -24.67
CA THR A 306 -22.97 5.75 -25.48
C THR A 306 -22.68 4.24 -25.49
N LEU A 307 -21.50 3.83 -25.08
CA LEU A 307 -21.12 2.42 -25.05
C LEU A 307 -21.80 1.68 -23.89
N PRO A 308 -22.02 0.36 -24.01
CA PRO A 308 -22.45 -0.47 -22.91
C PRO A 308 -21.52 -0.38 -21.70
N MET A 309 -22.06 -0.50 -20.48
CA MET A 309 -21.27 -0.39 -19.25
C MET A 309 -20.07 -1.37 -19.15
N PRO A 310 -20.15 -2.62 -19.64
CA PRO A 310 -18.98 -3.50 -19.67
C PRO A 310 -17.84 -2.99 -20.56
N GLU A 311 -18.16 -2.41 -21.73
CA GLU A 311 -17.17 -1.82 -22.64
C GLU A 311 -16.52 -0.58 -22.02
N GLN A 312 -17.32 0.27 -21.35
CA GLN A 312 -16.78 1.42 -20.60
C GLN A 312 -15.80 0.98 -19.51
N LYS A 313 -16.12 -0.10 -18.76
CA LYS A 313 -15.21 -0.67 -17.78
C LYS A 313 -13.87 -1.06 -18.41
N GLU A 314 -13.92 -1.74 -19.55
CA GLU A 314 -12.70 -2.17 -20.25
C GLU A 314 -11.84 -0.99 -20.68
N ILE A 315 -12.47 0.05 -21.22
CA ILE A 315 -11.77 1.27 -21.65
C ILE A 315 -11.16 1.99 -20.43
N ILE A 316 -11.91 2.17 -19.35
CA ILE A 316 -11.43 2.79 -18.11
C ILE A 316 -10.23 2.03 -17.55
N THR A 317 -10.31 0.69 -17.51
CA THR A 317 -9.23 -0.18 -17.04
C THR A 317 -7.99 -0.03 -17.92
N LYS A 318 -8.12 -0.22 -19.24
CA LYS A 318 -7.00 -0.12 -20.18
C LYS A 318 -6.36 1.27 -20.22
N THR A 319 -7.18 2.32 -20.12
CA THR A 319 -6.68 3.70 -20.09
C THR A 319 -5.79 3.93 -18.88
N MET A 320 -6.18 3.42 -17.70
CA MET A 320 -5.37 3.55 -16.49
C MET A 320 -4.10 2.71 -16.57
N GLU A 321 -4.17 1.47 -17.07
CA GLU A 321 -2.99 0.62 -17.26
C GLU A 321 -1.96 1.28 -18.19
N GLN A 322 -2.41 1.85 -19.31
CA GLN A 322 -1.54 2.58 -20.24
C GLN A 322 -0.99 3.87 -19.61
N TRP A 323 -1.79 4.56 -18.80
CA TRP A 323 -1.38 5.79 -18.11
C TRP A 323 -0.27 5.52 -17.09
N ILE A 324 -0.41 4.49 -16.28
CA ILE A 324 0.56 4.10 -15.26
C ILE A 324 1.90 3.68 -15.92
N GLY A 325 1.86 2.88 -16.98
CA GLY A 325 3.06 2.29 -17.57
C GLY A 325 3.83 1.46 -16.54
N ASP A 326 5.14 1.72 -16.39
CA ASP A 326 6.03 0.99 -15.47
C ASP A 326 5.98 1.53 -14.02
N ARG A 327 5.11 2.48 -13.71
CA ARG A 327 4.98 3.02 -12.35
C ARG A 327 4.16 2.12 -11.44
N GLN A 328 4.34 2.34 -10.15
CA GLN A 328 3.49 1.70 -9.14
C GLN A 328 2.18 2.46 -8.97
N GLN A 329 1.14 1.73 -8.65
CA GLN A 329 -0.12 2.28 -8.19
C GLN A 329 0.09 2.98 -6.84
N ILE A 330 -0.41 4.21 -6.70
CA ILE A 330 -0.16 5.03 -5.50
C ILE A 330 -1.27 4.91 -4.45
N ASP A 331 -2.50 4.57 -4.87
CA ASP A 331 -3.65 4.41 -4.00
C ASP A 331 -4.62 3.36 -4.55
N ASP A 332 -5.64 2.98 -3.77
CA ASP A 332 -6.71 2.09 -4.20
C ASP A 332 -7.50 2.70 -5.37
N PHE A 333 -7.95 1.89 -6.33
CA PHE A 333 -8.81 2.35 -7.41
C PHE A 333 -10.21 1.79 -7.24
N LEU A 334 -11.17 2.70 -7.15
CA LEU A 334 -12.59 2.38 -7.19
C LEU A 334 -13.30 3.31 -8.17
N VAL A 335 -13.86 2.74 -9.23
CA VAL A 335 -14.73 3.45 -10.18
C VAL A 335 -15.98 2.61 -10.44
N MET A 336 -17.14 3.21 -10.24
CA MET A 336 -18.43 2.59 -10.49
C MET A 336 -19.17 3.39 -11.55
N GLY A 337 -19.68 2.72 -12.57
CA GLY A 337 -20.59 3.30 -13.57
C GLY A 337 -21.93 2.59 -13.52
N VAL A 338 -23.02 3.34 -13.45
CA VAL A 338 -24.39 2.83 -13.40
C VAL A 338 -25.27 3.58 -14.38
N LYS A 339 -25.86 2.88 -15.33
CA LYS A 339 -26.92 3.42 -16.19
C LYS A 339 -28.27 3.12 -15.56
N LEU A 340 -29.07 4.14 -15.35
CA LEU A 340 -30.35 4.01 -14.62
C LEU A 340 -31.49 3.40 -15.46
N SER A 341 -31.27 3.17 -16.77
CA SER A 341 -32.24 2.49 -17.61
C SER A 341 -32.44 1.03 -17.23
N GLY A 342 -33.66 0.55 -17.32
CA GLY A 342 -34.00 -0.85 -17.05
C GLY A 342 -34.00 -1.23 -15.58
N LEU A 343 -33.84 -0.28 -14.67
CA LEU A 343 -34.05 -0.49 -13.24
C LEU A 343 -35.57 -0.55 -13.00
N GLY A 344 -36.08 -1.67 -12.55
CA GLY A 344 -37.53 -1.86 -12.29
C GLY A 344 -38.26 -2.76 -13.29
N GLY A 345 -37.60 -3.25 -14.35
CA GLY A 345 -38.19 -4.09 -15.40
C GLY A 345 -38.41 -5.58 -15.04
N ALA A 346 -38.39 -5.97 -13.80
CA ALA A 346 -38.80 -7.29 -13.36
C ALA A 346 -39.89 -7.14 -12.27
N SER A 347 -41.10 -6.83 -12.69
CA SER A 347 -42.31 -7.15 -11.94
C SER A 347 -42.54 -8.68 -11.98
N GLY A 348 -41.55 -9.42 -11.55
CA GLY A 348 -41.65 -10.81 -11.16
C GLY A 348 -41.49 -10.84 -9.65
N GLU A 349 -42.52 -11.21 -8.93
CA GLU A 349 -42.47 -11.58 -7.53
C GLU A 349 -41.32 -12.58 -7.30
N ALA A 350 -40.11 -12.10 -7.12
CA ALA A 350 -39.07 -12.89 -6.51
C ALA A 350 -39.36 -12.89 -5.02
N LYS A 351 -40.16 -13.88 -4.58
CA LYS A 351 -40.18 -14.32 -3.18
C LYS A 351 -38.74 -14.35 -2.70
N ILE A 352 -38.42 -13.51 -1.75
CA ILE A 352 -37.14 -13.55 -1.02
C ILE A 352 -37.06 -14.99 -0.48
N PRO A 353 -36.04 -15.78 -0.83
CA PRO A 353 -35.76 -16.99 -0.07
C PRO A 353 -35.47 -16.51 1.35
N SER A 354 -36.23 -17.01 2.30
CA SER A 354 -36.07 -16.76 3.74
C SER A 354 -34.79 -17.39 4.34
N GLU A 355 -33.82 -17.66 3.52
CA GLU A 355 -32.57 -18.34 3.87
C GLU A 355 -31.40 -17.39 3.90
N ASN A 356 -31.42 -16.32 4.67
CA ASN A 356 -30.22 -15.62 5.16
C ASN A 356 -30.60 -14.56 6.21
N VAL A 357 -31.54 -14.89 7.08
CA VAL A 357 -31.63 -14.23 8.36
C VAL A 357 -30.72 -15.01 9.29
N ILE A 358 -29.48 -14.54 9.44
CA ILE A 358 -28.62 -14.98 10.54
C ILE A 358 -29.30 -14.41 11.81
N SER A 359 -30.05 -15.23 12.50
CA SER A 359 -30.44 -14.97 13.87
C SER A 359 -29.20 -15.17 14.75
N PHE A 360 -28.78 -14.10 15.41
CA PHE A 360 -27.90 -14.18 16.56
C PHE A 360 -28.66 -14.58 17.79
#